data_978a75e2ea830c5f41a3766193c7ef5a
#
_entry.id   978a75e2ea830c5f41a3766193c7ef5a
#
_cell.length_a   1.000
_cell.length_b   1.000
_cell.length_c   1.000
_cell.angle_alpha   90.00
_cell.angle_beta   90.00
_cell.angle_gamma   90.00
#
_symmetry.space_group_name_H-M   'P 1'
#
loop_
_entity.id
_entity.type
_entity.pdbx_description
1 polymer ?
#
loop_
_entity_poly.entity_id
_entity_poly.type
_entity_poly.pdbx_seq_one_letter_code
_entity_poly.pdbx_strand_id
1 'polypeptide(L)'
;ACAPVVRVRVDLGPNFADAPSSLVDQPTPRPPGGLPADFAEFPDDPAAHGDLIVTKHSWGAFHGTDLDLRLRRRGVRTIVLGGISTNVGVESTARSAFDLGYDVVVVEDACSGRSAEMHAFAFKYIFPRLARVAVGADLHFGRAR
;
A
#
# COMPACT_ATOMS: atom_id res chain seq x y z
N ALA A 1 -4.84 -22.40 6.98
CA ALA A 1 -3.69 -21.61 6.59
C ALA A 1 -3.90 -20.18 7.06
N CYS A 2 -2.88 -19.55 7.65
CA CYS A 2 -2.93 -18.14 8.00
C CYS A 2 -2.85 -17.33 6.70
N ALA A 3 -3.56 -16.19 6.62
CA ALA A 3 -3.44 -15.28 5.48
C ALA A 3 -2.00 -14.72 5.44
N PRO A 4 -1.37 -14.64 4.26
CA PRO A 4 -0.04 -14.03 4.17
C PRO A 4 -0.12 -12.54 4.47
N VAL A 5 0.81 -12.04 5.25
CA VAL A 5 1.01 -10.61 5.47
C VAL A 5 2.04 -10.11 4.44
N VAL A 6 1.70 -9.04 3.74
CA VAL A 6 2.60 -8.37 2.80
C VAL A 6 2.99 -7.03 3.37
N ARG A 7 4.26 -6.84 3.61
CA ARG A 7 4.82 -5.57 4.06
C ARG A 7 5.41 -4.83 2.87
N VAL A 8 4.90 -3.62 2.64
CA VAL A 8 5.30 -2.80 1.51
C VAL A 8 6.11 -1.62 2.00
N ARG A 9 7.29 -1.45 1.43
CA ARG A 9 8.14 -0.28 1.66
C ARG A 9 8.39 0.46 0.36
N VAL A 10 8.69 1.74 0.46
CA VAL A 10 9.12 2.55 -0.68
C VAL A 10 10.63 2.78 -0.58
N ASP A 11 11.30 2.58 -1.71
CA ASP A 11 12.69 2.95 -1.90
C ASP A 11 12.78 3.75 -3.20
N LEU A 12 13.33 4.94 -3.12
CA LEU A 12 13.43 5.86 -4.26
C LEU A 12 14.86 5.94 -4.81
N GLY A 13 15.73 5.06 -4.32
CA GLY A 13 17.13 5.03 -4.70
C GLY A 13 17.95 6.23 -4.19
N PRO A 14 19.27 6.18 -4.36
CA PRO A 14 20.13 7.27 -3.96
C PRO A 14 19.79 8.54 -4.76
N ASN A 15 19.69 9.67 -4.06
CA ASN A 15 19.32 10.96 -4.66
C ASN A 15 18.02 10.92 -5.49
N PHE A 16 17.06 10.07 -5.10
CA PHE A 16 15.79 9.90 -5.82
C PHE A 16 15.92 9.39 -7.26
N ALA A 17 16.97 8.60 -7.56
CA ALA A 17 17.22 8.09 -8.91
C ALA A 17 16.08 7.25 -9.46
N ASP A 18 15.38 6.51 -8.59
CA ASP A 18 14.25 5.63 -8.95
C ASP A 18 12.88 6.27 -8.70
N ALA A 19 12.86 7.53 -8.27
CA ALA A 19 11.60 8.25 -8.05
C ALA A 19 10.93 8.62 -9.38
N PRO A 20 9.59 8.60 -9.47
CA PRO A 20 8.90 9.10 -10.63
C PRO A 20 9.32 10.54 -10.94
N SER A 21 9.70 10.78 -12.19
CA SER A 21 10.11 12.10 -12.69
C SER A 21 9.07 12.59 -13.69
N SER A 22 8.22 13.49 -13.23
CA SER A 22 7.15 14.06 -14.06
C SER A 22 7.01 15.56 -13.77
N LEU A 23 6.59 16.30 -14.78
CA LEU A 23 6.15 17.68 -14.58
C LEU A 23 4.77 17.64 -13.94
N VAL A 24 4.66 18.18 -12.74
CA VAL A 24 3.42 18.26 -11.96
C VAL A 24 3.29 19.63 -11.33
N ASP A 25 2.07 20.08 -11.10
CA ASP A 25 1.79 21.40 -10.50
C ASP A 25 2.29 21.50 -9.05
N GLN A 26 2.26 20.40 -8.31
CA GLN A 26 2.67 20.35 -6.91
C GLN A 26 3.70 19.22 -6.72
N PRO A 27 4.97 19.45 -7.04
CA PRO A 27 5.99 18.44 -6.87
C PRO A 27 6.26 18.14 -5.38
N THR A 28 6.47 16.87 -5.08
CA THR A 28 6.91 16.47 -3.73
C THR A 28 8.31 17.01 -3.49
N PRO A 29 8.54 17.76 -2.40
CA PRO A 29 9.85 18.26 -2.05
C PRO A 29 10.87 17.11 -1.93
N ARG A 30 12.05 17.32 -2.51
CA ARG A 30 13.18 16.39 -2.44
C ARG A 30 14.29 17.05 -1.62
N PRO A 31 14.52 16.61 -0.37
CA PRO A 31 15.57 17.21 0.45
C PRO A 31 16.94 17.02 -0.18
N PRO A 32 17.81 18.03 -0.10
CA PRO A 32 19.21 17.88 -0.51
C PRO A 32 19.87 16.73 0.25
N GLY A 33 20.61 15.85 -0.47
CA GLY A 33 21.25 14.68 0.12
C GLY A 33 20.39 13.42 0.18
N GLY A 34 19.15 13.47 -0.32
CA GLY A 34 18.25 12.29 -0.37
C GLY A 34 17.46 12.07 0.90
N LEU A 35 16.91 10.88 1.01
CA LEU A 35 16.21 10.41 2.21
C LEU A 35 17.22 9.81 3.20
N PRO A 36 16.89 9.74 4.51
CA PRO A 36 17.70 9.01 5.49
C PRO A 36 18.01 7.58 5.02
N ALA A 37 19.16 7.06 5.39
CA ALA A 37 19.61 5.73 4.95
C ALA A 37 18.66 4.60 5.39
N ASP A 38 18.00 4.79 6.53
CA ASP A 38 17.03 3.87 7.13
C ASP A 38 15.58 4.14 6.72
N PHE A 39 15.33 5.08 5.80
CA PHE A 39 13.96 5.47 5.40
C PHE A 39 13.12 4.31 4.88
N ALA A 40 13.75 3.37 4.19
CA ALA A 40 13.08 2.20 3.62
C ALA A 40 13.07 1.00 4.58
N GLU A 41 13.64 1.10 5.77
CA GLU A 41 13.69 0.02 6.72
C GLU A 41 12.38 -0.12 7.50
N PHE A 42 12.07 -1.34 7.89
CA PHE A 42 10.96 -1.59 8.80
C PHE A 42 11.42 -1.39 10.24
N PRO A 43 10.54 -0.89 11.13
CA PRO A 43 10.89 -0.64 12.53
C PRO A 43 11.15 -1.92 13.33
N ASP A 44 10.77 -3.07 12.80
CA ASP A 44 10.88 -4.40 13.39
C ASP A 44 11.44 -5.40 12.35
N ASP A 45 11.86 -6.57 12.80
CA ASP A 45 12.31 -7.63 11.90
C ASP A 45 11.12 -8.22 11.11
N PRO A 46 11.01 -7.95 9.80
CA PRO A 46 9.92 -8.49 8.99
C PRO A 46 9.99 -10.02 8.86
N ALA A 47 11.17 -10.63 9.01
CA ALA A 47 11.33 -12.07 8.93
C ALA A 47 10.74 -12.80 10.13
N ALA A 48 10.60 -12.13 11.28
CA ALA A 48 10.00 -12.72 12.49
C ALA A 48 8.55 -13.18 12.29
N HIS A 49 7.85 -12.63 11.32
CA HIS A 49 6.45 -12.94 11.02
C HIS A 49 6.24 -13.77 9.75
N GLY A 50 7.32 -14.17 9.07
CA GLY A 50 7.25 -14.91 7.81
C GLY A 50 6.62 -14.12 6.66
N ASP A 51 6.66 -12.81 6.74
CA ASP A 51 5.97 -11.89 5.84
C ASP A 51 6.63 -11.81 4.45
N LEU A 52 5.82 -11.49 3.47
CA LEU A 52 6.30 -11.12 2.15
C LEU A 52 6.71 -9.64 2.17
N ILE A 53 7.91 -9.35 1.70
CA ILE A 53 8.37 -7.97 1.55
C ILE A 53 8.26 -7.59 0.08
N VAL A 54 7.69 -6.41 -0.17
CA VAL A 54 7.63 -5.76 -1.48
C VAL A 54 8.25 -4.38 -1.37
N THR A 55 9.26 -4.14 -2.19
CA THR A 55 9.86 -2.81 -2.34
C THR A 55 9.32 -2.18 -3.61
N LYS A 56 8.77 -0.98 -3.49
CA LYS A 56 8.21 -0.21 -4.60
C LYS A 56 8.96 1.09 -4.80
N HIS A 57 8.95 1.60 -6.02
CA HIS A 57 9.56 2.86 -6.41
C HIS A 57 8.52 3.90 -6.87
N SER A 58 7.24 3.59 -6.69
CA SER A 58 6.10 4.41 -7.12
C SER A 58 5.03 4.47 -6.02
N TRP A 59 3.91 5.15 -6.28
CA TRP A 59 2.83 5.27 -5.30
C TRP A 59 2.13 3.94 -5.03
N GLY A 60 1.78 3.21 -6.09
CA GLY A 60 1.10 1.93 -5.97
C GLY A 60 2.07 0.77 -5.73
N ALA A 61 1.61 -0.27 -5.03
CA ALA A 61 2.43 -1.42 -4.69
C ALA A 61 2.54 -2.46 -5.83
N PHE A 62 1.70 -2.37 -6.85
CA PHE A 62 1.70 -3.33 -7.96
C PHE A 62 2.61 -2.94 -9.11
N HIS A 63 2.71 -1.64 -9.40
CA HIS A 63 3.48 -1.17 -10.54
C HIS A 63 4.99 -1.39 -10.32
N GLY A 64 5.62 -2.11 -11.25
CA GLY A 64 7.06 -2.39 -11.21
C GLY A 64 7.51 -3.34 -10.11
N THR A 65 6.59 -4.12 -9.51
CA THR A 65 6.89 -5.12 -8.48
C THR A 65 6.41 -6.52 -8.87
N ASP A 66 6.80 -7.50 -8.11
CA ASP A 66 6.32 -8.89 -8.27
C ASP A 66 5.09 -9.23 -7.39
N LEU A 67 4.42 -8.22 -6.83
CA LEU A 67 3.33 -8.41 -5.88
C LEU A 67 2.19 -9.24 -6.46
N ASP A 68 1.68 -8.89 -7.65
CA ASP A 68 0.59 -9.64 -8.29
C ASP A 68 0.95 -11.11 -8.50
N LEU A 69 2.15 -11.37 -9.05
CA LEU A 69 2.66 -12.74 -9.25
C LEU A 69 2.68 -13.54 -7.94
N ARG A 70 3.18 -12.93 -6.86
CA ARG A 70 3.27 -13.58 -5.54
C ARG A 70 1.92 -13.88 -4.93
N LEU A 71 0.96 -12.96 -5.06
CA LEU A 71 -0.41 -13.13 -4.58
C LEU A 71 -1.15 -14.21 -5.37
N ARG A 72 -1.08 -14.18 -6.72
CA ARG A 72 -1.71 -15.17 -7.60
C ARG A 72 -1.21 -16.59 -7.32
N ARG A 73 0.10 -16.76 -7.18
CA ARG A 73 0.70 -18.09 -6.87
C ARG A 73 0.25 -18.64 -5.51
N ARG A 74 -0.23 -17.81 -4.61
CA ARG A 74 -0.78 -18.19 -3.30
C ARG A 74 -2.30 -18.32 -3.31
N GLY A 75 -2.93 -18.16 -4.46
CA GLY A 75 -4.39 -18.24 -4.59
C GLY A 75 -5.13 -17.10 -3.88
N VAL A 76 -4.45 -15.98 -3.59
CA VAL A 76 -5.08 -14.82 -2.96
C VAL A 76 -6.08 -14.19 -3.92
N ARG A 77 -7.30 -13.98 -3.44
CA ARG A 77 -8.38 -13.31 -4.17
C ARG A 77 -8.81 -12.02 -3.50
N THR A 78 -8.71 -11.97 -2.17
CA THR A 78 -9.11 -10.81 -1.38
C THR A 78 -7.89 -10.18 -0.73
N ILE A 79 -7.77 -8.87 -0.84
CA ILE A 79 -6.70 -8.07 -0.24
C ILE A 79 -7.31 -7.18 0.82
N VAL A 80 -6.77 -7.27 2.05
CA VAL A 80 -7.05 -6.33 3.12
C VAL A 80 -5.92 -5.31 3.17
N LEU A 81 -6.25 -4.04 3.03
CA LEU A 81 -5.30 -2.96 2.79
C LEU A 81 -5.37 -1.88 3.86
N GLY A 82 -4.22 -1.53 4.39
CA GLY A 82 -4.00 -0.39 5.28
C GLY A 82 -2.66 0.27 5.00
N GLY A 83 -2.40 1.41 5.58
CA GLY A 83 -1.09 2.08 5.49
C GLY A 83 -1.13 3.61 5.35
N ILE A 84 -0.01 4.15 4.94
CA ILE A 84 0.27 5.59 4.77
C ILE A 84 0.81 5.83 3.34
N SER A 85 0.37 6.83 2.63
CA SER A 85 -0.72 7.78 2.90
C SER A 85 -1.99 7.32 2.21
N THR A 86 -3.15 7.57 2.87
CA THR A 86 -4.47 7.15 2.42
C THR A 86 -4.74 7.49 0.95
N ASN A 87 -4.61 8.76 0.57
CA ASN A 87 -4.92 9.28 -0.77
C ASN A 87 -3.74 9.21 -1.77
N VAL A 88 -2.66 8.51 -1.41
CA VAL A 88 -1.48 8.33 -2.26
C VAL A 88 -1.21 6.84 -2.43
N GLY A 89 -0.43 6.25 -1.52
CA GLY A 89 0.00 4.85 -1.63
C GLY A 89 -1.14 3.85 -1.47
N VAL A 90 -2.05 4.08 -0.50
CA VAL A 90 -3.18 3.18 -0.25
C VAL A 90 -4.16 3.25 -1.42
N GLU A 91 -4.58 4.44 -1.83
CA GLU A 91 -5.52 4.61 -2.94
C GLU A 91 -4.97 4.07 -4.26
N SER A 92 -3.71 4.38 -4.59
CA SER A 92 -3.08 3.88 -5.82
C SER A 92 -3.00 2.35 -5.84
N THR A 93 -2.69 1.74 -4.69
CA THR A 93 -2.66 0.28 -4.55
C THR A 93 -4.05 -0.33 -4.67
N ALA A 94 -5.06 0.29 -4.04
CA ALA A 94 -6.44 -0.18 -4.11
C ALA A 94 -7.01 -0.13 -5.54
N ARG A 95 -6.74 0.94 -6.29
CA ARG A 95 -7.13 1.08 -7.70
C ARG A 95 -6.51 -0.01 -8.56
N SER A 96 -5.19 -0.22 -8.43
CA SER A 96 -4.50 -1.27 -9.17
C SER A 96 -5.01 -2.67 -8.81
N ALA A 97 -5.27 -2.94 -7.53
CA ALA A 97 -5.83 -4.20 -7.08
C ALA A 97 -7.22 -4.46 -7.69
N PHE A 98 -8.08 -3.43 -7.70
CA PHE A 98 -9.40 -3.48 -8.32
C PHE A 98 -9.31 -3.78 -9.82
N ASP A 99 -8.46 -3.05 -10.56
CA ASP A 99 -8.26 -3.25 -11.99
C ASP A 99 -7.70 -4.64 -12.32
N LEU A 100 -6.89 -5.23 -11.42
CA LEU A 100 -6.38 -6.59 -11.52
C LEU A 100 -7.41 -7.66 -11.11
N GLY A 101 -8.61 -7.27 -10.66
CA GLY A 101 -9.70 -8.18 -10.31
C GLY A 101 -9.59 -8.81 -8.92
N TYR A 102 -8.92 -8.15 -7.98
CA TYR A 102 -8.98 -8.53 -6.58
C TYR A 102 -10.22 -7.97 -5.89
N ASP A 103 -10.77 -8.73 -4.95
CA ASP A 103 -11.67 -8.19 -3.95
C ASP A 103 -10.84 -7.36 -2.95
N VAL A 104 -11.17 -6.08 -2.79
CA VAL A 104 -10.41 -5.17 -1.94
C VAL A 104 -11.23 -4.79 -0.70
N VAL A 105 -10.58 -4.83 0.45
CA VAL A 105 -11.10 -4.29 1.72
C VAL A 105 -10.10 -3.24 2.19
N VAL A 106 -10.53 -1.99 2.38
CA VAL A 106 -9.69 -0.93 2.94
C VAL A 106 -10.10 -0.68 4.37
N VAL A 107 -9.12 -0.74 5.28
CA VAL A 107 -9.35 -0.64 6.73
C VAL A 107 -9.10 0.81 7.16
N GLU A 108 -10.16 1.54 7.51
CA GLU A 108 -10.09 2.98 7.73
C GLU A 108 -9.19 3.35 8.90
N ASP A 109 -9.35 2.70 10.04
CA ASP A 109 -8.55 2.92 11.25
C ASP A 109 -7.10 2.40 11.16
N ALA A 110 -6.77 1.65 10.10
CA ALA A 110 -5.40 1.26 9.75
C ALA A 110 -4.79 2.15 8.64
N CYS A 111 -5.45 3.24 8.26
CA CYS A 111 -4.97 4.18 7.27
C CYS A 111 -4.73 5.55 7.88
N SER A 112 -3.71 6.24 7.37
CA SER A 112 -3.41 7.63 7.75
C SER A 112 -2.93 8.42 6.54
N GLY A 113 -3.12 9.73 6.58
CA GLY A 113 -2.71 10.64 5.52
C GLY A 113 -2.23 11.98 6.09
N ARG A 114 -1.71 12.83 5.22
CA ARG A 114 -1.22 14.18 5.60
C ARG A 114 -2.33 15.14 6.00
N SER A 115 -3.54 14.89 5.54
CA SER A 115 -4.70 15.73 5.75
C SER A 115 -5.91 14.88 6.10
N ALA A 116 -6.61 15.25 7.16
CA ALA A 116 -7.86 14.63 7.57
C ALA A 116 -8.94 14.79 6.47
N GLU A 117 -8.94 15.91 5.77
CA GLU A 117 -9.86 16.17 4.67
C GLU A 117 -9.63 15.21 3.51
N MET A 118 -8.37 15.02 3.07
CA MET A 118 -8.03 14.10 1.98
C MET A 118 -8.31 12.64 2.37
N HIS A 119 -8.05 12.28 3.62
CA HIS A 119 -8.39 10.96 4.16
C HIS A 119 -9.90 10.74 4.10
N ALA A 120 -10.69 11.66 4.66
CA ALA A 120 -12.14 11.57 4.66
C ALA A 120 -12.72 11.56 3.23
N PHE A 121 -12.15 12.33 2.31
CA PHE A 121 -12.55 12.34 0.91
C PHE A 121 -12.37 10.96 0.26
N ALA A 122 -11.22 10.33 0.45
CA ALA A 122 -10.94 9.00 -0.10
C ALA A 122 -11.93 7.95 0.42
N PHE A 123 -12.19 7.94 1.73
CA PHE A 123 -13.14 7.00 2.36
C PHE A 123 -14.59 7.28 1.99
N LYS A 124 -14.96 8.53 1.79
CA LYS A 124 -16.34 8.90 1.43
C LYS A 124 -16.67 8.69 -0.04
N TYR A 125 -15.74 9.01 -0.94
CA TYR A 125 -16.06 9.12 -2.36
C TYR A 125 -15.30 8.15 -3.28
N ILE A 126 -14.14 7.65 -2.87
CA ILE A 126 -13.27 6.81 -3.70
C ILE A 126 -13.41 5.33 -3.33
N PHE A 127 -13.03 4.96 -2.12
CA PHE A 127 -12.98 3.56 -1.73
C PHE A 127 -14.32 2.82 -1.84
N PRO A 128 -15.50 3.39 -1.51
CA PRO A 128 -16.77 2.68 -1.67
C PRO A 128 -17.09 2.25 -3.10
N ARG A 129 -16.39 2.80 -4.09
CA ARG A 129 -16.59 2.49 -5.51
C ARG A 129 -15.69 1.35 -6.02
N LEU A 130 -14.64 0.99 -5.29
CA LEU A 130 -13.64 0.01 -5.72
C LEU A 130 -13.27 -1.01 -4.64
N ALA A 131 -13.75 -0.80 -3.41
CA ALA A 131 -13.44 -1.63 -2.26
C ALA A 131 -14.61 -1.66 -1.26
N ARG A 132 -14.55 -2.61 -0.33
CA ARG A 132 -15.33 -2.52 0.90
C ARG A 132 -14.53 -1.72 1.92
N VAL A 133 -15.19 -0.80 2.59
CA VAL A 133 -14.62 -0.07 3.73
C VAL A 133 -14.96 -0.82 5.01
N ALA A 134 -13.97 -0.99 5.87
CA ALA A 134 -14.11 -1.66 7.16
C ALA A 134 -13.29 -0.93 8.23
N VAL A 135 -13.56 -1.25 9.48
CA VAL A 135 -12.69 -0.93 10.62
C VAL A 135 -12.05 -2.22 11.14
N GLY A 136 -10.89 -2.14 11.78
CA GLY A 136 -10.12 -3.31 12.20
C GLY A 136 -10.91 -4.27 13.09
N ALA A 137 -11.77 -3.73 13.97
CA ALA A 137 -12.61 -4.52 14.87
C ALA A 137 -13.63 -5.42 14.15
N ASP A 138 -14.01 -5.08 12.91
CA ASP A 138 -15.02 -5.82 12.13
C ASP A 138 -14.38 -6.88 11.22
N LEU A 139 -13.05 -6.99 11.21
CA LEU A 139 -12.34 -7.95 10.38
C LEU A 139 -12.35 -9.35 11.00
N HIS A 140 -12.95 -10.28 10.30
CA HIS A 140 -12.95 -11.70 10.68
C HIS A 140 -12.25 -12.52 9.59
N PHE A 141 -11.05 -13.00 9.89
CA PHE A 141 -10.31 -13.91 9.01
C PHE A 141 -10.84 -15.33 9.21
N GLY A 142 -11.80 -15.75 8.39
CA GLY A 142 -12.30 -17.11 8.39
C GLY A 142 -11.26 -18.10 7.85
N ARG A 143 -11.35 -19.39 8.24
CA ARG A 143 -10.63 -20.46 7.57
C ARG A 143 -11.16 -20.56 6.13
N ALA A 144 -10.25 -20.58 5.15
CA ALA A 144 -10.60 -20.95 3.79
C ALA A 144 -11.28 -22.32 3.82
N ARG A 145 -12.48 -22.41 3.25
CA ARG A 145 -13.19 -23.69 3.05
C ARG A 145 -12.55 -24.45 1.91
#